data_70ee7d05b97fa8b4d2e8841c74ce4560
#
_entry.id   70ee7d05b97fa8b4d2e8841c74ce4560
#
_cell.length_a   1.000
_cell.length_b   1.000
_cell.length_c   1.000
_cell.angle_alpha   90.00
_cell.angle_beta   90.00
_cell.angle_gamma   90.00
#
_symmetry.space_group_name_H-M   'P 1'
#
loop_
_entity.id
_entity.type
_entity.pdbx_description
1 polymer ?
#
loop_
_entity_poly.entity_id
_entity_poly.type
_entity_poly.pdbx_seq_one_letter_code
_entity_poly.pdbx_strand_id
1 'polypeptide(L)'
;MVGFNRRFAPFARKMKDLIGIGAVNIVATMNAGEIPANSWVHDLAVGGGRIVGEACHFIDLCTYLTGSRVVAVCMNAMGQSPEENTDNASILLRYENGSNAVINYFANGNKAYSKERIEVHSQGRSLVMDNWRTLRGFGFKGFSRLKKKQDKGHTEEFRLLIDRVKNGGEALIPFGEIVNTTRASFAAIESLREGHWIELAADGH
;
A
#
# COMPACT_ATOMS: atom_id res chain seq x y z
N MET A 1 -3.06 2.33 -17.73
CA MET A 1 -3.52 1.84 -16.41
C MET A 1 -2.32 1.27 -15.69
N VAL A 2 -2.23 1.44 -14.39
CA VAL A 2 -1.23 0.79 -13.53
C VAL A 2 -1.95 -0.28 -12.70
N GLY A 3 -1.32 -1.45 -12.51
CA GLY A 3 -1.92 -2.62 -11.87
C GLY A 3 -2.01 -2.53 -10.33
N PHE A 4 -2.54 -1.44 -9.78
CA PHE A 4 -2.76 -1.29 -8.35
C PHE A 4 -4.07 -2.00 -7.92
N ASN A 5 -4.04 -3.31 -8.05
CA ASN A 5 -5.20 -4.19 -7.90
C ASN A 5 -5.86 -4.16 -6.50
N ARG A 6 -5.09 -3.94 -5.44
CA ARG A 6 -5.56 -4.12 -4.05
C ARG A 6 -6.72 -3.20 -3.67
N ARG A 7 -6.80 -1.99 -4.22
CA ARG A 7 -7.94 -1.07 -4.01
C ARG A 7 -9.27 -1.61 -4.54
N PHE A 8 -9.23 -2.52 -5.53
CA PHE A 8 -10.41 -3.17 -6.10
C PHE A 8 -10.83 -4.44 -5.34
N ALA A 9 -10.04 -4.89 -4.38
CA ALA A 9 -10.38 -6.06 -3.57
C ALA A 9 -11.65 -5.82 -2.73
N PRO A 10 -12.54 -6.83 -2.59
CA PRO A 10 -13.77 -6.69 -1.80
C PRO A 10 -13.52 -6.27 -0.35
N PHE A 11 -12.39 -6.70 0.23
CA PHE A 11 -12.01 -6.33 1.58
C PHE A 11 -11.58 -4.86 1.67
N ALA A 12 -10.79 -4.35 0.71
CA ALA A 12 -10.36 -2.96 0.68
C ALA A 12 -11.56 -2.01 0.53
N ARG A 13 -12.49 -2.32 -0.38
CA ARG A 13 -13.74 -1.59 -0.55
C ARG A 13 -14.56 -1.56 0.74
N LYS A 14 -14.73 -2.75 1.38
CA LYS A 14 -15.45 -2.83 2.65
C LYS A 14 -14.78 -2.04 3.76
N MET A 15 -13.43 -2.04 3.82
CA MET A 15 -12.69 -1.20 4.78
C MET A 15 -12.94 0.28 4.50
N LYS A 16 -12.85 0.72 3.24
CA LYS A 16 -13.10 2.12 2.85
C LYS A 16 -14.50 2.58 3.26
N ASP A 17 -15.53 1.75 3.03
CA ASP A 17 -16.91 2.04 3.42
C ASP A 17 -17.07 2.19 4.95
N LEU A 18 -16.36 1.35 5.72
CA LEU A 18 -16.44 1.34 7.19
C LEU A 18 -15.64 2.46 7.86
N ILE A 19 -14.54 2.88 7.27
CA ILE A 19 -13.68 3.95 7.80
C ILE A 19 -14.46 5.28 7.82
N GLY A 20 -15.17 5.60 6.75
CA GLY A 20 -15.87 6.87 6.61
C GLY A 20 -14.90 8.03 6.35
N ILE A 21 -15.25 9.21 6.89
CA ILE A 21 -14.50 10.47 6.70
C ILE A 21 -13.60 10.72 7.92
N GLY A 22 -12.39 11.23 7.71
CA GLY A 22 -11.46 11.67 8.74
C GLY A 22 -10.09 11.03 8.64
N ALA A 23 -9.16 11.52 9.44
CA ALA A 23 -7.81 10.99 9.50
C ALA A 23 -7.77 9.58 10.12
N VAL A 24 -6.89 8.74 9.61
CA VAL A 24 -6.72 7.35 10.02
C VAL A 24 -5.25 7.02 10.25
N ASN A 25 -5.00 6.04 11.12
CA ASN A 25 -3.70 5.38 11.23
C ASN A 25 -3.77 4.01 10.57
N ILE A 26 -2.81 3.69 9.70
CA ILE A 26 -2.76 2.41 8.98
C ILE A 26 -1.43 1.71 9.26
N VAL A 27 -1.49 0.42 9.52
CA VAL A 27 -0.32 -0.47 9.54
C VAL A 27 -0.53 -1.55 8.48
N ALA A 28 0.32 -1.57 7.47
CA ALA A 28 0.32 -2.57 6.41
C ALA A 28 1.59 -3.42 6.52
N THR A 29 1.45 -4.71 6.72
CA THR A 29 2.58 -5.63 6.78
C THR A 29 2.51 -6.63 5.62
N MET A 30 3.60 -6.67 4.85
CA MET A 30 3.85 -7.65 3.81
C MET A 30 4.95 -8.61 4.24
N ASN A 31 4.61 -9.88 4.41
CA ASN A 31 5.55 -10.97 4.55
C ASN A 31 5.83 -11.53 3.14
N ALA A 32 6.74 -10.89 2.43
CA ALA A 32 6.94 -11.09 0.99
C ALA A 32 7.57 -12.45 0.66
N GLY A 33 8.45 -12.92 1.55
CA GLY A 33 9.33 -14.07 1.34
C GLY A 33 10.55 -13.74 0.48
N GLU A 34 11.60 -14.46 0.71
CA GLU A 34 12.86 -14.31 -0.02
C GLU A 34 12.72 -14.69 -1.50
N ILE A 35 13.45 -13.99 -2.35
CA ILE A 35 13.71 -14.32 -3.75
C ILE A 35 15.22 -14.47 -3.97
N PRO A 36 15.68 -15.22 -4.99
CA PRO A 36 17.11 -15.38 -5.25
C PRO A 36 17.83 -14.04 -5.41
N ALA A 37 19.02 -13.91 -4.82
CA ALA A 37 19.80 -12.67 -4.86
C ALA A 37 20.16 -12.22 -6.30
N ASN A 38 20.28 -13.16 -7.22
CA ASN A 38 20.52 -12.91 -8.65
C ASN A 38 19.27 -12.66 -9.46
N SER A 39 18.10 -12.48 -8.83
CA SER A 39 16.87 -12.14 -9.54
C SER A 39 16.98 -10.73 -10.16
N TRP A 40 16.51 -10.60 -11.38
CA TRP A 40 16.46 -9.31 -12.11
C TRP A 40 15.72 -8.20 -11.33
N VAL A 41 14.85 -8.59 -10.40
CA VAL A 41 14.10 -7.65 -9.53
C VAL A 41 15.04 -6.85 -8.63
N HIS A 42 16.17 -7.43 -8.20
CA HIS A 42 17.18 -6.75 -7.37
C HIS A 42 18.13 -5.85 -8.16
N ASP A 43 18.15 -5.98 -9.50
CA ASP A 43 18.90 -5.07 -10.36
C ASP A 43 18.15 -3.74 -10.45
N LEU A 44 18.72 -2.69 -9.88
CA LEU A 44 18.10 -1.36 -9.83
C LEU A 44 17.88 -0.75 -11.22
N ALA A 45 18.74 -1.09 -12.21
CA ALA A 45 18.60 -0.57 -13.56
C ALA A 45 17.51 -1.28 -14.37
N VAL A 46 17.13 -2.51 -13.99
CA VAL A 46 16.16 -3.34 -14.72
C VAL A 46 14.86 -3.49 -13.95
N GLY A 47 14.94 -3.94 -12.69
CA GLY A 47 13.78 -4.25 -11.84
C GLY A 47 13.40 -3.14 -10.86
N GLY A 48 14.31 -2.22 -10.58
CA GLY A 48 14.10 -1.09 -9.66
C GLY A 48 13.99 -1.48 -8.18
N GLY A 49 14.20 -2.75 -7.83
CA GLY A 49 14.04 -3.26 -6.47
C GLY A 49 12.58 -3.48 -6.04
N ARG A 50 12.40 -4.21 -4.95
CA ARG A 50 11.07 -4.61 -4.46
C ARG A 50 10.30 -3.49 -3.78
N ILE A 51 10.98 -2.48 -3.26
CA ILE A 51 10.29 -1.31 -2.67
C ILE A 51 9.53 -0.56 -3.75
N VAL A 52 10.17 -0.26 -4.88
CA VAL A 52 9.53 0.43 -6.01
C VAL A 52 8.55 -0.49 -6.74
N GLY A 53 8.92 -1.76 -6.99
CA GLY A 53 8.14 -2.68 -7.79
C GLY A 53 6.96 -3.35 -7.04
N GLU A 54 7.04 -3.52 -5.73
CA GLU A 54 6.03 -4.25 -4.96
C GLU A 54 5.46 -3.44 -3.77
N ALA A 55 6.28 -2.74 -2.97
CA ALA A 55 5.76 -1.97 -1.85
C ALA A 55 4.86 -0.81 -2.30
N CYS A 56 5.03 -0.30 -3.53
CA CYS A 56 4.15 0.71 -4.15
C CYS A 56 2.67 0.29 -4.15
N HIS A 57 2.35 -0.99 -4.23
CA HIS A 57 0.98 -1.49 -4.11
C HIS A 57 0.36 -1.22 -2.74
N PHE A 58 1.17 -1.17 -1.67
CA PHE A 58 0.69 -0.84 -0.33
C PHE A 58 0.62 0.66 -0.11
N ILE A 59 1.51 1.44 -0.74
CA ILE A 59 1.40 2.91 -0.79
C ILE A 59 0.07 3.28 -1.44
N ASP A 60 -0.25 2.70 -2.60
CA ASP A 60 -1.52 2.88 -3.30
C ASP A 60 -2.74 2.48 -2.45
N LEU A 61 -2.68 1.31 -1.80
CA LEU A 61 -3.76 0.86 -0.92
C LEU A 61 -3.99 1.82 0.25
N CYS A 62 -2.94 2.30 0.88
CA CYS A 62 -3.04 3.27 1.98
C CYS A 62 -3.58 4.61 1.47
N THR A 63 -3.16 5.08 0.29
CA THR A 63 -3.71 6.27 -0.38
C THR A 63 -5.20 6.12 -0.65
N TYR A 64 -5.62 4.98 -1.18
CA TYR A 64 -7.04 4.67 -1.38
C TYR A 64 -7.84 4.69 -0.07
N LEU A 65 -7.33 4.06 0.99
CA LEU A 65 -8.01 3.98 2.28
C LEU A 65 -8.10 5.34 2.97
N THR A 66 -7.04 6.13 2.96
CA THR A 66 -7.04 7.50 3.52
C THR A 66 -7.88 8.47 2.68
N GLY A 67 -7.95 8.26 1.37
CA GLY A 67 -8.57 9.20 0.43
C GLY A 67 -7.81 10.52 0.36
N SER A 68 -6.49 10.49 0.55
CA SER A 68 -5.63 11.66 0.60
C SER A 68 -4.28 11.36 -0.04
N ARG A 69 -3.60 12.37 -0.54
CA ARG A 69 -2.27 12.22 -1.13
C ARG A 69 -1.19 12.13 -0.07
N VAL A 70 -0.12 11.41 -0.36
CA VAL A 70 1.11 11.39 0.43
C VAL A 70 1.82 12.74 0.28
N VAL A 71 2.23 13.34 1.39
CA VAL A 71 2.98 14.61 1.42
C VAL A 71 4.40 14.46 1.94
N ALA A 72 4.71 13.39 2.69
CA ALA A 72 6.07 13.12 3.11
C ALA A 72 6.28 11.61 3.32
N VAL A 73 7.53 11.16 3.12
CA VAL A 73 7.95 9.76 3.24
C VAL A 73 9.23 9.68 4.05
N CYS A 74 9.31 8.67 4.93
CA CYS A 74 10.55 8.28 5.59
C CYS A 74 10.68 6.76 5.50
N MET A 75 11.88 6.24 5.23
CA MET A 75 12.14 4.81 5.17
C MET A 75 13.35 4.45 6.03
N ASN A 76 13.23 3.34 6.74
CA ASN A 76 14.35 2.67 7.41
C ASN A 76 14.37 1.20 6.98
N ALA A 77 15.55 0.62 6.87
CA ALA A 77 15.72 -0.75 6.43
C ALA A 77 16.60 -1.55 7.40
N MET A 78 16.47 -2.87 7.35
CA MET A 78 17.24 -3.79 8.17
C MET A 78 18.70 -3.83 7.70
N GLY A 79 19.65 -3.85 8.65
CA GLY A 79 21.10 -3.90 8.40
C GLY A 79 21.83 -2.64 8.89
N GLN A 80 23.15 -2.73 9.02
CA GLN A 80 23.98 -1.59 9.45
C GLN A 80 24.21 -0.58 8.31
N SER A 81 24.22 -1.04 7.06
CA SER A 81 24.37 -0.22 5.86
C SER A 81 23.46 -0.80 4.77
N PRO A 82 22.14 -0.62 4.87
CA PRO A 82 21.22 -1.20 3.91
C PRO A 82 21.38 -0.53 2.54
N GLU A 83 21.34 -1.36 1.49
CA GLU A 83 21.38 -0.91 0.10
C GLU A 83 19.98 -0.53 -0.42
N GLU A 84 19.92 0.26 -1.49
CA GLU A 84 18.67 0.74 -2.10
C GLU A 84 17.79 -0.40 -2.65
N ASN A 85 18.36 -1.55 -2.99
CA ASN A 85 17.64 -2.75 -3.43
C ASN A 85 17.16 -3.64 -2.27
N THR A 86 17.20 -3.15 -1.04
CA THR A 86 16.69 -3.88 0.15
C THR A 86 15.26 -4.37 -0.06
N ASP A 87 14.93 -5.51 0.51
CA ASP A 87 13.59 -6.08 0.58
C ASP A 87 13.09 -6.29 2.03
N ASN A 88 13.76 -5.61 2.99
CA ASN A 88 13.42 -5.62 4.42
C ASN A 88 13.40 -4.19 4.98
N ALA A 89 12.29 -3.49 4.82
CA ALA A 89 12.16 -2.09 5.18
C ALA A 89 10.81 -1.75 5.80
N SER A 90 10.81 -0.66 6.57
CA SER A 90 9.61 0.01 7.06
C SER A 90 9.54 1.42 6.46
N ILE A 91 8.40 1.74 5.84
CA ILE A 91 8.12 3.00 5.19
C ILE A 91 7.04 3.73 5.98
N LEU A 92 7.32 4.95 6.39
CA LEU A 92 6.39 5.85 7.06
C LEU A 92 5.85 6.85 6.04
N LEU A 93 4.54 7.00 5.99
CA LEU A 93 3.84 7.91 5.09
C LEU A 93 3.04 8.94 5.89
N ARG A 94 3.20 10.20 5.56
CA ARG A 94 2.35 11.28 6.05
C ARG A 94 1.43 11.73 4.93
N TYR A 95 0.14 11.91 5.26
CA TYR A 95 -0.89 12.33 4.32
C TYR A 95 -1.36 13.75 4.58
N GLU A 96 -1.79 14.44 3.53
CA GLU A 96 -2.26 15.83 3.58
C GLU A 96 -3.43 16.03 4.56
N ASN A 97 -4.35 15.06 4.67
CA ASN A 97 -5.49 15.12 5.60
C ASN A 97 -5.14 14.76 7.06
N GLY A 98 -3.85 14.65 7.40
CA GLY A 98 -3.37 14.29 8.73
C GLY A 98 -3.37 12.78 9.02
N SER A 99 -3.74 11.93 8.05
CA SER A 99 -3.59 10.47 8.19
C SER A 99 -2.11 10.07 8.20
N ASN A 100 -1.85 8.91 8.80
CA ASN A 100 -0.52 8.32 8.91
C ASN A 100 -0.55 6.85 8.52
N ALA A 101 0.46 6.37 7.80
CA ALA A 101 0.60 4.95 7.50
C ALA A 101 2.03 4.45 7.70
N VAL A 102 2.13 3.18 8.11
CA VAL A 102 3.38 2.43 8.19
C VAL A 102 3.23 1.21 7.28
N ILE A 103 4.17 1.04 6.37
CA ILE A 103 4.26 -0.14 5.50
C ILE A 103 5.51 -0.91 5.89
N ASN A 104 5.32 -2.11 6.43
CA ASN A 104 6.38 -3.05 6.75
C ASN A 104 6.50 -4.05 5.59
N TYR A 105 7.54 -3.93 4.79
CA TYR A 105 7.85 -4.84 3.70
C TYR A 105 9.02 -5.73 4.12
N PHE A 106 8.74 -6.99 4.44
CA PHE A 106 9.73 -7.92 4.98
C PHE A 106 9.80 -9.20 4.15
N ALA A 107 10.99 -9.53 3.65
CA ALA A 107 11.23 -10.74 2.87
C ALA A 107 11.72 -11.91 3.72
N ASN A 108 12.24 -11.66 4.91
CA ASN A 108 12.88 -12.64 5.79
C ASN A 108 11.92 -13.39 6.72
N GLY A 109 10.61 -13.19 6.59
CA GLY A 109 9.61 -13.84 7.43
C GLY A 109 9.30 -15.28 7.01
N ASN A 110 8.76 -16.09 7.95
CA ASN A 110 8.36 -17.46 7.70
C ASN A 110 7.10 -17.53 6.82
N LYS A 111 7.08 -18.42 5.82
CA LYS A 111 5.98 -18.60 4.86
C LYS A 111 4.67 -19.10 5.50
N ALA A 112 4.70 -19.67 6.71
CA ALA A 112 3.50 -20.06 7.44
C ALA A 112 2.76 -18.86 8.07
N TYR A 113 3.42 -17.71 8.21
CA TYR A 113 2.77 -16.47 8.64
C TYR A 113 1.98 -15.85 7.51
N SER A 114 0.94 -15.08 7.84
CA SER A 114 0.12 -14.37 6.86
C SER A 114 0.95 -13.50 5.93
N LYS A 115 0.70 -13.62 4.61
CA LYS A 115 1.45 -12.85 3.62
C LYS A 115 1.14 -11.36 3.69
N GLU A 116 -0.12 -10.98 3.88
CA GLU A 116 -0.54 -9.56 3.91
C GLU A 116 -1.50 -9.31 5.07
N ARG A 117 -1.18 -8.32 5.91
CA ARG A 117 -2.01 -7.89 7.03
C ARG A 117 -2.13 -6.38 7.03
N ILE A 118 -3.37 -5.87 7.10
CA ILE A 118 -3.68 -4.44 7.11
C ILE A 118 -4.50 -4.14 8.35
N GLU A 119 -4.07 -3.17 9.13
CA GLU A 119 -4.78 -2.65 10.29
C GLU A 119 -5.10 -1.18 10.07
N VAL A 120 -6.32 -0.78 10.38
CA VAL A 120 -6.77 0.62 10.31
C VAL A 120 -7.41 1.02 11.62
N HIS A 121 -7.01 2.15 12.17
CA HIS A 121 -7.51 2.70 13.42
C HIS A 121 -8.04 4.11 13.18
N SER A 122 -9.28 4.36 13.58
CA SER A 122 -9.93 5.67 13.44
C SER A 122 -11.13 5.79 14.39
N GLN A 123 -11.28 6.93 15.04
CA GLN A 123 -12.48 7.29 15.81
C GLN A 123 -12.93 6.22 16.82
N GLY A 124 -11.98 5.64 17.59
CA GLY A 124 -12.28 4.56 18.55
C GLY A 124 -12.63 3.21 17.93
N ARG A 125 -12.43 3.04 16.64
CA ARG A 125 -12.72 1.82 15.88
C ARG A 125 -11.46 1.27 15.26
N SER A 126 -11.41 -0.06 15.09
CA SER A 126 -10.28 -0.74 14.44
C SER A 126 -10.77 -1.78 13.45
N LEU A 127 -10.09 -1.87 12.32
CA LEU A 127 -10.26 -2.91 11.31
C LEU A 127 -8.97 -3.71 11.19
N VAL A 128 -9.08 -5.03 11.11
CA VAL A 128 -7.93 -5.93 10.88
C VAL A 128 -8.26 -6.86 9.73
N MET A 129 -7.61 -6.65 8.58
CA MET A 129 -7.66 -7.52 7.43
C MET A 129 -6.49 -8.49 7.46
N ASP A 130 -6.76 -9.78 7.29
CA ASP A 130 -5.78 -10.84 7.28
C ASP A 130 -5.84 -11.62 5.97
N ASN A 131 -4.75 -11.53 5.21
CA ASN A 131 -4.45 -12.26 3.98
C ASN A 131 -5.58 -12.27 2.93
N TRP A 132 -6.38 -11.20 2.87
CA TRP A 132 -7.52 -11.07 1.95
C TRP A 132 -8.55 -12.20 2.08
N ARG A 133 -8.65 -12.76 3.28
CA ARG A 133 -9.57 -13.87 3.63
C ARG A 133 -10.50 -13.52 4.77
N THR A 134 -10.04 -12.67 5.68
CA THR A 134 -10.79 -12.27 6.86
C THR A 134 -10.63 -10.78 7.11
N LEU A 135 -11.72 -10.09 7.39
CA LEU A 135 -11.75 -8.73 7.95
C LEU A 135 -12.49 -8.77 9.28
N ARG A 136 -11.89 -8.28 10.34
CA ARG A 136 -12.52 -8.12 11.66
C ARG A 136 -12.66 -6.64 11.98
N GLY A 137 -13.80 -6.26 12.56
CA GLY A 137 -14.08 -4.92 13.03
C GLY A 137 -14.29 -4.87 14.53
N PHE A 138 -13.73 -3.87 15.17
CA PHE A 138 -13.86 -3.59 16.60
C PHE A 138 -14.40 -2.17 16.76
N GLY A 139 -15.39 -1.98 17.63
CA GLY A 139 -16.03 -0.69 17.87
C GLY A 139 -17.05 -0.26 16.80
N PHE A 140 -17.45 -1.15 15.89
CA PHE A 140 -18.46 -0.90 14.84
C PHE A 140 -19.83 -1.43 15.27
N LYS A 141 -20.86 -0.60 15.15
CA LYS A 141 -22.24 -1.09 15.21
C LYS A 141 -22.61 -1.80 13.90
N GLY A 142 -23.05 -3.05 13.99
CA GLY A 142 -23.50 -3.81 12.81
C GLY A 142 -22.40 -4.46 11.96
N PHE A 143 -21.14 -4.37 12.36
CA PHE A 143 -20.05 -5.07 11.69
C PHE A 143 -19.01 -5.63 12.68
N SER A 144 -18.80 -6.94 12.66
CA SER A 144 -17.76 -7.61 13.47
C SER A 144 -16.79 -8.41 12.62
N ARG A 145 -17.27 -9.05 11.53
CA ARG A 145 -16.42 -9.93 10.71
C ARG A 145 -16.97 -10.10 9.30
N LEU A 146 -16.04 -10.17 8.34
CA LEU A 146 -16.27 -10.66 6.97
C LEU A 146 -15.25 -11.77 6.68
N LYS A 147 -15.70 -12.93 6.17
CA LYS A 147 -14.84 -14.02 5.69
C LYS A 147 -15.24 -14.37 4.27
N LYS A 148 -14.25 -14.43 3.37
CA LYS A 148 -14.43 -14.81 1.95
C LYS A 148 -13.24 -15.63 1.46
N LYS A 149 -13.36 -16.24 0.27
CA LYS A 149 -12.21 -16.74 -0.49
C LYS A 149 -11.24 -15.58 -0.75
N GLN A 150 -9.94 -15.87 -0.78
CA GLN A 150 -8.92 -14.86 -1.05
C GLN A 150 -9.17 -14.19 -2.39
N ASP A 151 -9.25 -12.87 -2.37
CA ASP A 151 -9.42 -12.04 -3.56
C ASP A 151 -8.65 -10.73 -3.36
N LYS A 152 -7.65 -10.49 -4.22
CA LYS A 152 -6.81 -9.29 -4.20
C LYS A 152 -7.25 -8.23 -5.20
N GLY A 153 -8.41 -8.40 -5.85
CA GLY A 153 -9.02 -7.40 -6.71
C GLY A 153 -8.66 -7.47 -8.18
N HIS A 154 -7.79 -8.38 -8.63
CA HIS A 154 -7.39 -8.46 -10.05
C HIS A 154 -8.57 -8.63 -11.00
N THR A 155 -9.48 -9.56 -10.72
CA THR A 155 -10.65 -9.80 -11.57
C THR A 155 -11.52 -8.55 -11.69
N GLU A 156 -11.75 -7.87 -10.57
CA GLU A 156 -12.57 -6.66 -10.56
C GLU A 156 -11.88 -5.48 -11.26
N GLU A 157 -10.57 -5.33 -11.08
CA GLU A 157 -9.78 -4.32 -11.79
C GLU A 157 -9.92 -4.48 -13.32
N PHE A 158 -9.71 -5.70 -13.84
CA PHE A 158 -9.85 -5.96 -15.28
C PHE A 158 -11.30 -5.84 -15.77
N ARG A 159 -12.27 -6.28 -14.99
CA ARG A 159 -13.68 -6.13 -15.32
C ARG A 159 -14.04 -4.65 -15.50
N LEU A 160 -13.63 -3.80 -14.55
CA LEU A 160 -13.86 -2.36 -14.61
C LEU A 160 -13.10 -1.70 -15.76
N LEU A 161 -11.87 -2.14 -16.04
CA LEU A 161 -11.10 -1.62 -17.17
C LEU A 161 -11.81 -1.89 -18.49
N ILE A 162 -12.26 -3.13 -18.71
CA ILE A 162 -12.98 -3.52 -19.94
C ILE A 162 -14.27 -2.69 -20.06
N ASP A 163 -14.99 -2.49 -18.97
CA ASP A 163 -16.19 -1.66 -18.95
C ASP A 163 -15.87 -0.22 -19.37
N ARG A 164 -14.82 0.38 -18.84
CA ARG A 164 -14.38 1.74 -19.20
C ARG A 164 -13.93 1.86 -20.64
N VAL A 165 -13.23 0.87 -21.17
CA VAL A 165 -12.83 0.86 -22.59
C VAL A 165 -14.04 0.79 -23.51
N LYS A 166 -15.09 0.04 -23.15
CA LYS A 166 -16.30 -0.13 -23.95
C LYS A 166 -17.27 1.05 -23.85
N ASN A 167 -17.46 1.55 -22.65
CA ASN A 167 -18.56 2.49 -22.34
C ASN A 167 -18.05 3.92 -22.05
N GLY A 168 -16.73 4.13 -22.03
CA GLY A 168 -16.14 5.40 -21.66
C GLY A 168 -16.19 5.68 -20.16
N GLY A 169 -15.79 6.87 -19.77
CA GLY A 169 -15.81 7.37 -18.40
C GLY A 169 -14.40 7.70 -17.89
N GLU A 170 -14.33 8.14 -16.63
CA GLU A 170 -13.08 8.53 -16.00
C GLU A 170 -12.13 7.35 -15.77
N ALA A 171 -10.83 7.64 -15.62
CA ALA A 171 -9.83 6.64 -15.27
C ALA A 171 -10.20 5.92 -13.96
N LEU A 172 -9.92 4.62 -13.86
CA LEU A 172 -10.22 3.82 -12.66
C LEU A 172 -9.44 4.30 -11.44
N ILE A 173 -8.26 4.84 -11.66
CA ILE A 173 -7.40 5.45 -10.66
C ILE A 173 -7.04 6.84 -11.22
N PRO A 174 -7.32 7.93 -10.49
CA PRO A 174 -6.93 9.26 -10.92
C PRO A 174 -5.44 9.33 -11.23
N PHE A 175 -5.04 9.99 -12.32
CA PHE A 175 -3.64 10.04 -12.75
C PHE A 175 -2.74 10.65 -11.68
N GLY A 176 -3.20 11.70 -10.99
CA GLY A 176 -2.47 12.32 -9.89
C GLY A 176 -2.18 11.36 -8.73
N GLU A 177 -3.10 10.42 -8.41
CA GLU A 177 -2.84 9.39 -7.39
C GLU A 177 -1.75 8.40 -7.84
N ILE A 178 -1.75 8.02 -9.11
CA ILE A 178 -0.70 7.15 -9.68
C ILE A 178 0.67 7.83 -9.59
N VAL A 179 0.75 9.09 -9.99
CA VAL A 179 1.98 9.89 -9.92
C VAL A 179 2.44 10.06 -8.47
N ASN A 180 1.55 10.43 -7.56
CA ASN A 180 1.87 10.59 -6.14
C ASN A 180 2.37 9.29 -5.50
N THR A 181 1.71 8.15 -5.78
CA THR A 181 2.15 6.82 -5.32
C THR A 181 3.55 6.46 -5.84
N THR A 182 3.81 6.72 -7.12
CA THR A 182 5.11 6.44 -7.74
C THR A 182 6.20 7.34 -7.14
N ARG A 183 5.94 8.64 -7.01
CA ARG A 183 6.87 9.58 -6.35
C ARG A 183 7.15 9.17 -4.90
N ALA A 184 6.12 8.71 -4.16
CA ALA A 184 6.29 8.23 -2.79
C ALA A 184 7.19 6.99 -2.71
N SER A 185 7.13 6.08 -3.69
CA SER A 185 8.03 4.92 -3.73
C SER A 185 9.49 5.30 -4.01
N PHE A 186 9.73 6.31 -4.86
CA PHE A 186 11.08 6.85 -5.09
C PHE A 186 11.60 7.62 -3.88
N ALA A 187 10.74 8.45 -3.26
CA ALA A 187 11.08 9.19 -2.05
C ALA A 187 11.42 8.26 -0.87
N ALA A 188 10.86 7.04 -0.82
CA ALA A 188 11.24 6.04 0.18
C ALA A 188 12.72 5.64 0.00
N ILE A 189 13.15 5.35 -1.22
CA ILE A 189 14.56 5.03 -1.51
C ILE A 189 15.47 6.23 -1.22
N GLU A 190 15.06 7.44 -1.64
CA GLU A 190 15.78 8.67 -1.37
C GLU A 190 15.94 8.89 0.14
N SER A 191 14.86 8.70 0.92
CA SER A 191 14.88 8.81 2.38
C SER A 191 15.86 7.82 3.03
N LEU A 192 15.95 6.58 2.53
CA LEU A 192 16.91 5.62 3.02
C LEU A 192 18.34 6.09 2.79
N ARG A 193 18.63 6.66 1.62
CA ARG A 193 19.95 7.17 1.25
C ARG A 193 20.34 8.42 2.05
N GLU A 194 19.39 9.36 2.20
CA GLU A 194 19.64 10.66 2.84
C GLU A 194 19.49 10.62 4.38
N GLY A 195 18.82 9.60 4.94
CA GLY A 195 18.62 9.43 6.38
C GLY A 195 17.59 10.39 7.00
N HIS A 196 16.72 11.01 6.22
CA HIS A 196 15.69 11.94 6.70
C HIS A 196 14.37 11.82 5.93
N TRP A 197 13.34 12.55 6.39
CA TRP A 197 12.06 12.66 5.69
C TRP A 197 12.22 13.39 4.36
N ILE A 198 11.59 12.84 3.32
CA ILE A 198 11.49 13.49 2.00
C ILE A 198 10.07 14.03 1.84
N GLU A 199 9.96 15.36 1.65
CA GLU A 199 8.70 16.02 1.39
C GLU A 199 8.34 15.90 -0.10
N LEU A 200 7.07 15.55 -0.38
CA LEU A 200 6.56 15.51 -1.76
C LEU A 200 5.89 16.83 -2.10
N ALA A 201 6.45 17.55 -3.07
CA ALA A 201 5.86 18.77 -3.56
C ALA A 201 4.40 18.56 -3.99
N ALA A 202 3.56 19.58 -3.77
CA ALA A 202 2.26 19.64 -4.40
C ALA A 202 2.47 19.62 -5.92
N ASP A 203 1.63 18.87 -6.66
CA ASP A 203 1.67 18.94 -8.10
C ASP A 203 1.40 20.40 -8.49
N GLY A 204 2.44 21.07 -9.01
CA GLY A 204 2.27 22.41 -9.59
C GLY A 204 1.30 22.27 -10.77
N HIS A 205 0.28 23.08 -10.77
CA HIS A 205 -0.62 23.27 -11.90
C HIS A 205 0.14 23.87 -13.08
#